data_1a87eeb5b2519f708830d7ee2ee0f60c
#
_entry.id   1a87eeb5b2519f708830d7ee2ee0f60c
#
_cell.length_a   1.000
_cell.length_b   1.000
_cell.length_c   1.000
_cell.angle_alpha   90.00
_cell.angle_beta   90.00
_cell.angle_gamma   90.00
#
_symmetry.space_group_name_H-M   'P 1'
#
loop_
_entity.id
_entity.type
_entity.pdbx_description
1 polymer ?
#
loop_
_entity_poly.entity_id
_entity_poly.type
_entity_poly.pdbx_seq_one_letter_code
_entity_poly.pdbx_strand_id
1 'polypeptide(L)'
;MSNEVGLVLILPTCLLLIFGFIPRNLANTRGNQLRRITTFLTGSQCVLATLIVLLYSLQVFIDRSLVRLPQILKIADFNFLMLDGASCLMFSLVSFVGWIICSYSVRYLDGESEQGNYFRWTGFTVGAVSLMAVSGNLLLFILAWAMSSLGLHHLLLFYKHRPAAQRAAWTKFTVSRIGDAALIGAAILIYQEFQTLNFTEIFASIRLQSEFNSPQMMWAISLLVAGAVLKSAQFPFHTWLPQTLDTPTPVSALMHAGIVNAGGYLMIRTSPLLVLNPTAMTSLVLIGTITTCYAATVMLTQTSIKKNLAYSTIAQMGFMMLQCGLGAFSAAMLHILAHSLYKAHAFLNSGNVIEQNKVSGWNQPNDQELQGSPVKLFVAGASIILVYISSLSLFSINPITKPGGILLGFILCLALLSWVKQAFQANNRSLLIRTAGLSLILCLSYSFSFVAIDKLVGLPQFTSSHSYLTWAAAALIVVGFSSLSLIHRKISQPNPPLWINKLYIHAINGFYVETLLRQRFGNLNRK
;
A
#
# COMPACT_ATOMS: atom_id res chain seq x y z
N MET A 1 13.17 23.97 23.19
CA MET A 1 12.28 24.20 22.03
C MET A 1 12.06 22.96 21.16
N SER A 2 13.05 22.11 20.91
CA SER A 2 12.90 20.94 20.00
C SER A 2 11.95 19.85 20.53
N ASN A 3 11.98 19.52 21.81
CA ASN A 3 11.13 18.46 22.39
C ASN A 3 9.66 18.90 22.56
N GLU A 4 9.41 20.17 22.84
CA GLU A 4 8.06 20.72 23.02
C GLU A 4 7.27 20.70 21.71
N VAL A 5 7.91 21.05 20.59
CA VAL A 5 7.29 20.97 19.25
C VAL A 5 6.91 19.53 18.92
N GLY A 6 7.80 18.56 19.17
CA GLY A 6 7.53 17.15 18.95
C GLY A 6 6.35 16.64 19.78
N LEU A 7 6.21 17.08 21.02
CA LEU A 7 5.07 16.72 21.89
C LEU A 7 3.75 17.30 21.39
N VAL A 8 3.73 18.56 20.92
CA VAL A 8 2.54 19.17 20.33
C VAL A 8 2.08 18.41 19.07
N LEU A 9 3.03 17.98 18.24
CA LEU A 9 2.75 17.27 17.00
C LEU A 9 2.09 15.90 17.23
N ILE A 10 2.46 15.20 18.31
CA ILE A 10 1.92 13.87 18.61
C ILE A 10 0.67 13.91 19.51
N LEU A 11 0.34 15.04 20.10
CA LEU A 11 -0.77 15.16 21.04
C LEU A 11 -2.11 14.62 20.48
N PRO A 12 -2.57 15.00 19.26
CA PRO A 12 -3.79 14.42 18.71
C PRO A 12 -3.71 12.91 18.54
N THR A 13 -2.55 12.37 18.15
CA THR A 13 -2.30 10.93 18.04
C THR A 13 -2.46 10.23 19.37
N CYS A 14 -1.86 10.76 20.44
CA CYS A 14 -1.98 10.19 21.79
C CYS A 14 -3.43 10.24 22.30
N LEU A 15 -4.14 11.35 22.07
CA LEU A 15 -5.55 11.46 22.45
C LEU A 15 -6.43 10.45 21.70
N LEU A 16 -6.17 10.21 20.41
CA LEU A 16 -6.88 9.20 19.64
C LEU A 16 -6.63 7.77 20.17
N LEU A 17 -5.42 7.48 20.65
CA LEU A 17 -5.10 6.18 21.26
C LEU A 17 -5.84 5.93 22.56
N ILE A 18 -6.12 6.97 23.35
CA ILE A 18 -6.90 6.86 24.60
C ILE A 18 -8.32 6.33 24.32
N PHE A 19 -8.88 6.56 23.12
CA PHE A 19 -10.22 6.10 22.79
C PHE A 19 -10.37 4.58 22.89
N GLY A 20 -9.33 3.80 22.64
CA GLY A 20 -9.33 2.35 22.82
C GLY A 20 -9.73 1.89 24.23
N PHE A 21 -9.46 2.72 25.24
CA PHE A 21 -9.74 2.42 26.65
C PHE A 21 -11.14 2.85 27.11
N ILE A 22 -11.89 3.63 26.30
CA ILE A 22 -13.26 4.04 26.65
C ILE A 22 -14.17 2.80 26.65
N PRO A 23 -14.96 2.52 27.71
CA PRO A 23 -15.91 1.41 27.71
C PRO A 23 -16.97 1.55 26.59
N ARG A 24 -17.38 0.41 26.00
CA ARG A 24 -18.36 0.38 24.91
C ARG A 24 -19.67 1.10 25.25
N ASN A 25 -20.18 0.86 26.45
CA ASN A 25 -21.44 1.47 26.91
C ASN A 25 -21.32 3.00 26.93
N LEU A 26 -20.22 3.54 27.49
CA LEU A 26 -19.98 4.97 27.53
C LEU A 26 -19.77 5.55 26.13
N ALA A 27 -19.09 4.82 25.23
CA ALA A 27 -18.89 5.25 23.86
C ALA A 27 -20.23 5.41 23.13
N ASN A 28 -21.16 4.47 23.28
CA ASN A 28 -22.45 4.50 22.59
C ASN A 28 -23.43 5.50 23.23
N THR A 29 -23.45 5.66 24.55
CA THR A 29 -24.28 6.68 25.23
C THR A 29 -23.87 8.09 24.88
N ARG A 30 -22.57 8.33 24.64
CA ARG A 30 -22.00 9.61 24.23
C ARG A 30 -21.60 9.63 22.73
N GLY A 31 -22.24 8.84 21.89
CA GLY A 31 -21.87 8.64 20.48
C GLY A 31 -21.72 9.94 19.70
N ASN A 32 -22.64 10.91 19.87
CA ASN A 32 -22.57 12.22 19.22
C ASN A 32 -21.36 13.07 19.65
N GLN A 33 -20.98 13.00 20.92
CA GLN A 33 -19.79 13.71 21.42
C GLN A 33 -18.52 13.06 20.86
N LEU A 34 -18.43 11.74 20.95
CA LEU A 34 -17.28 10.99 20.47
C LEU A 34 -17.07 11.17 18.96
N ARG A 35 -18.16 11.17 18.16
CA ARG A 35 -18.16 11.48 16.73
C ARG A 35 -17.51 12.84 16.46
N ARG A 36 -17.95 13.90 17.17
CA ARG A 36 -17.40 15.25 17.00
C ARG A 36 -15.94 15.33 17.41
N ILE A 37 -15.59 14.77 18.55
CA ILE A 37 -14.20 14.79 19.08
C ILE A 37 -13.26 14.01 18.15
N THR A 38 -13.66 12.82 17.68
CA THR A 38 -12.82 12.02 16.75
C THR A 38 -12.59 12.77 15.43
N THR A 39 -13.64 13.36 14.86
CA THR A 39 -13.52 14.12 13.60
C THR A 39 -12.67 15.37 13.79
N PHE A 40 -12.80 16.06 14.91
CA PHE A 40 -11.96 17.23 15.25
C PHE A 40 -10.49 16.84 15.44
N LEU A 41 -10.20 15.78 16.22
CA LEU A 41 -8.83 15.33 16.46
C LEU A 41 -8.14 14.83 15.21
N THR A 42 -8.85 14.06 14.35
CA THR A 42 -8.29 13.62 13.06
C THR A 42 -8.08 14.78 12.10
N GLY A 43 -8.96 15.80 12.13
CA GLY A 43 -8.80 17.04 11.35
C GLY A 43 -7.61 17.87 11.82
N SER A 44 -7.46 18.10 13.13
CA SER A 44 -6.32 18.82 13.70
C SER A 44 -5.01 18.08 13.42
N GLN A 45 -4.99 16.76 13.52
CA GLN A 45 -3.85 15.94 13.15
C GLN A 45 -3.48 16.10 11.66
N CYS A 46 -4.49 16.14 10.76
CA CYS A 46 -4.28 16.35 9.34
C CYS A 46 -3.64 17.73 9.05
N VAL A 47 -4.12 18.80 9.71
CA VAL A 47 -3.54 20.15 9.58
C VAL A 47 -2.09 20.15 10.04
N LEU A 48 -1.81 19.60 11.23
CA LEU A 48 -0.45 19.52 11.77
C LEU A 48 0.48 18.70 10.86
N ALA A 49 0.02 17.54 10.38
CA ALA A 49 0.78 16.68 9.49
C ALA A 49 1.10 17.37 8.14
N THR A 50 0.14 18.10 7.59
CA THR A 50 0.35 18.88 6.36
C THR A 50 1.37 20.00 6.58
N LEU A 51 1.29 20.70 7.71
CA LEU A 51 2.27 21.72 8.09
C LEU A 51 3.68 21.12 8.21
N ILE A 52 3.82 19.95 8.86
CA ILE A 52 5.11 19.25 8.97
C ILE A 52 5.70 18.94 7.60
N VAL A 53 4.89 18.37 6.68
CA VAL A 53 5.36 18.04 5.33
C VAL A 53 5.80 19.30 4.58
N LEU A 54 5.04 20.40 4.69
CA LEU A 54 5.41 21.68 4.08
C LEU A 54 6.73 22.22 4.63
N LEU A 55 6.88 22.27 5.96
CA LEU A 55 8.11 22.74 6.59
C LEU A 55 9.31 21.85 6.26
N TYR A 56 9.12 20.53 6.25
CA TYR A 56 10.16 19.58 5.83
C TYR A 56 10.53 19.75 4.37
N SER A 57 9.55 19.96 3.49
CA SER A 57 9.79 20.24 2.08
C SER A 57 10.56 21.53 1.85
N LEU A 58 10.22 22.60 2.58
CA LEU A 58 10.97 23.86 2.54
C LEU A 58 12.44 23.65 2.96
N GLN A 59 12.66 22.88 4.02
CA GLN A 59 14.00 22.53 4.49
C GLN A 59 14.82 21.75 3.44
N VAL A 60 14.18 20.84 2.70
CA VAL A 60 14.84 19.99 1.71
C VAL A 60 15.10 20.72 0.37
N PHE A 61 14.13 21.53 -0.10
CA PHE A 61 14.16 22.11 -1.46
C PHE A 61 14.70 23.55 -1.51
N ILE A 62 14.58 24.32 -0.42
CA ILE A 62 14.96 25.75 -0.44
C ILE A 62 16.22 25.98 0.38
N ASP A 63 16.15 25.82 1.70
CA ASP A 63 17.33 26.01 2.56
C ASP A 63 17.16 25.28 3.91
N ARG A 64 18.22 24.56 4.30
CA ARG A 64 18.27 23.84 5.59
C ARG A 64 18.36 24.79 6.80
N SER A 65 18.70 26.05 6.61
CA SER A 65 18.84 27.04 7.68
C SER A 65 17.53 27.70 8.09
N LEU A 66 16.53 27.77 7.18
CA LEU A 66 15.28 28.50 7.37
C LEU A 66 14.36 27.87 8.44
N VAL A 67 14.30 26.55 8.52
CA VAL A 67 13.45 25.85 9.49
C VAL A 67 14.15 24.60 9.97
N ARG A 68 14.41 24.49 11.27
CA ARG A 68 14.91 23.26 11.89
C ARG A 68 13.76 22.53 12.58
N LEU A 69 13.21 21.51 11.91
CA LEU A 69 12.28 20.58 12.57
C LEU A 69 13.05 19.67 13.54
N PRO A 70 12.48 19.34 14.71
CA PRO A 70 13.05 18.32 15.57
C PRO A 70 12.98 16.97 14.85
N GLN A 71 14.13 16.48 14.39
CA GLN A 71 14.18 15.21 13.67
C GLN A 71 13.94 14.01 14.58
N ILE A 72 14.29 14.12 15.87
CA ILE A 72 14.18 13.03 16.84
C ILE A 72 13.67 13.61 18.17
N LEU A 73 12.61 13.00 18.71
CA LEU A 73 12.19 13.21 20.10
C LEU A 73 12.70 12.03 20.93
N LYS A 74 13.63 12.32 21.83
CA LYS A 74 14.20 11.34 22.78
C LYS A 74 13.56 11.49 24.15
N ILE A 75 13.24 10.35 24.79
CA ILE A 75 12.89 10.26 26.20
C ILE A 75 13.89 9.28 26.80
N ALA A 76 14.86 9.79 27.57
CA ALA A 76 16.07 9.08 27.98
C ALA A 76 16.83 8.53 26.74
N ASP A 77 17.19 7.24 26.72
CA ASP A 77 17.87 6.60 25.60
C ASP A 77 16.92 6.06 24.53
N PHE A 78 15.61 6.32 24.68
CA PHE A 78 14.60 5.81 23.76
C PHE A 78 14.18 6.88 22.75
N ASN A 79 14.38 6.60 21.45
CA ASN A 79 13.92 7.46 20.37
C ASN A 79 12.41 7.25 20.13
N PHE A 80 11.60 8.08 20.78
CA PHE A 80 10.15 7.97 20.69
C PHE A 80 9.63 8.32 19.28
N LEU A 81 10.10 9.45 18.74
CA LEU A 81 9.70 9.91 17.41
C LEU A 81 10.93 10.07 16.51
N MET A 82 10.71 9.82 15.22
CA MET A 82 11.64 10.15 14.15
C MET A 82 10.88 10.81 13.01
N LEU A 83 11.19 12.06 12.72
CA LEU A 83 10.59 12.85 11.64
C LEU A 83 11.60 12.99 10.49
N ASP A 84 11.53 12.06 9.56
CA ASP A 84 12.22 12.10 8.28
C ASP A 84 11.20 12.16 7.12
N GLY A 85 11.65 12.23 5.88
CA GLY A 85 10.76 12.35 4.74
C GLY A 85 9.76 11.20 4.63
N ALA A 86 10.16 9.96 4.92
CA ALA A 86 9.27 8.81 4.86
C ALA A 86 8.18 8.88 5.94
N SER A 87 8.55 9.25 7.18
CA SER A 87 7.59 9.39 8.28
C SER A 87 6.65 10.59 8.08
N CYS A 88 7.17 11.74 7.62
CA CYS A 88 6.35 12.93 7.35
C CYS A 88 5.29 12.64 6.27
N LEU A 89 5.67 12.01 5.16
CA LEU A 89 4.76 11.64 4.08
C LEU A 89 3.72 10.63 4.53
N MET A 90 4.14 9.57 5.25
CA MET A 90 3.21 8.54 5.73
C MET A 90 2.26 9.08 6.81
N PHE A 91 2.75 9.90 7.72
CA PHE A 91 1.93 10.54 8.76
C PHE A 91 0.88 11.47 8.16
N SER A 92 1.26 12.28 7.16
CA SER A 92 0.32 13.15 6.44
C SER A 92 -0.75 12.36 5.71
N LEU A 93 -0.36 11.29 5.00
CA LEU A 93 -1.29 10.41 4.29
C LEU A 93 -2.32 9.79 5.25
N VAL A 94 -1.85 9.20 6.36
CA VAL A 94 -2.72 8.53 7.34
C VAL A 94 -3.66 9.52 8.02
N SER A 95 -3.16 10.72 8.35
CA SER A 95 -3.95 11.78 8.97
C SER A 95 -5.04 12.28 8.02
N PHE A 96 -4.70 12.51 6.74
CA PHE A 96 -5.65 12.96 5.72
C PHE A 96 -6.73 11.92 5.45
N VAL A 97 -6.33 10.67 5.19
CA VAL A 97 -7.26 9.56 4.93
C VAL A 97 -8.15 9.31 6.16
N GLY A 98 -7.57 9.34 7.37
CA GLY A 98 -8.28 9.20 8.63
C GLY A 98 -9.36 10.29 8.82
N TRP A 99 -9.02 11.54 8.55
CA TRP A 99 -9.96 12.66 8.62
C TRP A 99 -11.10 12.55 7.61
N ILE A 100 -10.81 12.24 6.34
CA ILE A 100 -11.83 12.02 5.29
C ILE A 100 -12.78 10.89 5.69
N ILE A 101 -12.25 9.77 6.18
CA ILE A 101 -13.06 8.62 6.60
C ILE A 101 -13.93 8.97 7.81
N CYS A 102 -13.41 9.65 8.82
CA CYS A 102 -14.20 10.10 9.97
C CYS A 102 -15.31 11.05 9.52
N SER A 103 -15.00 12.03 8.67
CA SER A 103 -15.97 13.00 8.14
C SER A 103 -17.09 12.34 7.33
N TYR A 104 -16.75 11.39 6.45
CA TYR A 104 -17.70 10.59 5.68
C TYR A 104 -18.60 9.74 6.61
N SER A 105 -18.00 9.12 7.62
CA SER A 105 -18.69 8.22 8.55
C SER A 105 -19.76 8.92 9.40
N VAL A 106 -19.64 10.24 9.59
CA VAL A 106 -20.64 11.05 10.32
C VAL A 106 -22.02 10.92 9.70
N ARG A 107 -22.10 10.96 8.35
CA ARG A 107 -23.36 10.81 7.62
C ARG A 107 -23.71 9.35 7.34
N TYR A 108 -22.69 8.54 7.03
CA TYR A 108 -22.88 7.15 6.64
C TYR A 108 -23.47 6.27 7.77
N LEU A 109 -23.10 6.54 9.03
CA LEU A 109 -23.54 5.80 10.21
C LEU A 109 -24.57 6.58 11.05
N ASP A 110 -25.22 7.59 10.49
CA ASP A 110 -26.23 8.35 11.22
C ASP A 110 -27.44 7.45 11.53
N GLY A 111 -27.86 7.43 12.79
CA GLY A 111 -28.91 6.53 13.28
C GLY A 111 -28.47 5.13 13.70
N GLU A 112 -27.22 4.73 13.47
CA GLU A 112 -26.69 3.43 13.92
C GLU A 112 -26.44 3.41 15.44
N SER A 113 -26.96 2.39 16.13
CA SER A 113 -26.87 2.28 17.59
C SER A 113 -25.44 2.09 18.11
N GLU A 114 -24.57 1.48 17.30
CA GLU A 114 -23.14 1.22 17.61
C GLU A 114 -22.20 2.32 17.07
N GLN A 115 -22.73 3.48 16.68
CA GLN A 115 -21.95 4.57 16.10
C GLN A 115 -20.81 5.03 17.01
N GLY A 116 -21.07 5.16 18.33
CA GLY A 116 -20.04 5.55 19.29
C GLY A 116 -18.87 4.55 19.36
N ASN A 117 -19.20 3.25 19.37
CA ASN A 117 -18.18 2.20 19.35
C ASN A 117 -17.37 2.17 18.04
N TYR A 118 -18.00 2.51 16.92
CA TYR A 118 -17.31 2.69 15.64
C TYR A 118 -16.27 3.82 15.70
N PHE A 119 -16.67 5.04 16.13
CA PHE A 119 -15.75 6.18 16.22
C PHE A 119 -14.62 5.96 17.23
N ARG A 120 -14.91 5.26 18.34
CA ARG A 120 -13.91 4.80 19.30
C ARG A 120 -12.79 4.02 18.63
N TRP A 121 -13.14 2.95 17.90
CA TRP A 121 -12.16 2.08 17.27
C TRP A 121 -11.53 2.69 16.02
N THR A 122 -12.24 3.53 15.29
CA THR A 122 -11.67 4.29 14.16
C THR A 122 -10.61 5.27 14.64
N GLY A 123 -10.91 6.07 15.69
CA GLY A 123 -9.92 6.97 16.29
C GLY A 123 -8.69 6.23 16.80
N PHE A 124 -8.88 5.16 17.58
CA PHE A 124 -7.80 4.31 18.06
C PHE A 124 -6.93 3.75 16.91
N THR A 125 -7.56 3.26 15.85
CA THR A 125 -6.85 2.69 14.71
C THR A 125 -6.04 3.73 13.95
N VAL A 126 -6.62 4.92 13.68
CA VAL A 126 -5.91 6.03 13.05
C VAL A 126 -4.74 6.48 13.94
N GLY A 127 -4.96 6.63 15.25
CA GLY A 127 -3.89 6.94 16.20
C GLY A 127 -2.75 5.92 16.18
N ALA A 128 -3.08 4.62 16.16
CA ALA A 128 -2.08 3.55 16.14
C ALA A 128 -1.26 3.55 14.84
N VAL A 129 -1.91 3.72 13.67
CA VAL A 129 -1.19 3.79 12.38
C VAL A 129 -0.35 5.06 12.29
N SER A 130 -0.83 6.17 12.85
CA SER A 130 -0.08 7.43 12.92
C SER A 130 1.16 7.32 13.81
N LEU A 131 1.03 6.69 14.98
CA LEU A 131 2.16 6.40 15.87
C LEU A 131 3.19 5.51 15.18
N MET A 132 2.74 4.45 14.48
CA MET A 132 3.60 3.57 13.69
C MET A 132 4.39 4.36 12.64
N ALA A 133 3.76 5.32 11.95
CA ALA A 133 4.39 6.11 10.89
C ALA A 133 5.56 6.96 11.40
N VAL A 134 5.47 7.50 12.61
CA VAL A 134 6.48 8.40 13.19
C VAL A 134 7.38 7.74 14.24
N SER A 135 7.23 6.43 14.47
CA SER A 135 8.04 5.70 15.46
C SER A 135 9.53 5.77 15.14
N GLY A 136 10.34 6.20 16.14
CA GLY A 136 11.80 6.25 16.06
C GLY A 136 12.49 4.96 16.53
N ASN A 137 11.73 4.01 17.07
CA ASN A 137 12.22 2.76 17.64
C ASN A 137 11.42 1.58 17.12
N LEU A 138 12.10 0.46 16.82
CA LEU A 138 11.47 -0.74 16.26
C LEU A 138 10.45 -1.37 17.21
N LEU A 139 10.68 -1.36 18.53
CA LEU A 139 9.73 -1.90 19.51
C LEU A 139 8.43 -1.09 19.51
N LEU A 140 8.53 0.26 19.52
CA LEU A 140 7.37 1.14 19.44
C LEU A 140 6.61 0.94 18.11
N PHE A 141 7.35 0.76 17.02
CA PHE A 141 6.77 0.43 15.71
C PHE A 141 5.94 -0.86 15.77
N ILE A 142 6.49 -1.94 16.34
CA ILE A 142 5.82 -3.25 16.47
C ILE A 142 4.60 -3.13 17.40
N LEU A 143 4.69 -2.38 18.49
CA LEU A 143 3.57 -2.13 19.39
C LEU A 143 2.43 -1.41 18.65
N ALA A 144 2.73 -0.31 17.97
CA ALA A 144 1.75 0.46 17.19
C ALA A 144 1.15 -0.38 16.04
N TRP A 145 1.95 -1.21 15.39
CA TRP A 145 1.51 -2.19 14.40
C TRP A 145 0.50 -3.19 14.98
N ALA A 146 0.77 -3.76 16.16
CA ALA A 146 -0.15 -4.67 16.84
C ALA A 146 -1.44 -3.96 17.27
N MET A 147 -1.34 -2.73 17.79
CA MET A 147 -2.48 -1.89 18.13
C MET A 147 -3.36 -1.58 16.91
N SER A 148 -2.78 -1.24 15.76
CA SER A 148 -3.52 -1.02 14.52
C SER A 148 -4.30 -2.27 14.09
N SER A 149 -3.71 -3.45 14.31
CA SER A 149 -4.33 -4.75 14.03
C SER A 149 -5.50 -5.04 14.94
N LEU A 150 -5.38 -4.69 16.23
CA LEU A 150 -6.45 -4.83 17.23
C LEU A 150 -7.62 -3.89 16.90
N GLY A 151 -7.33 -2.62 16.62
CA GLY A 151 -8.37 -1.65 16.23
C GLY A 151 -9.15 -2.11 15.01
N LEU A 152 -8.45 -2.57 13.96
CA LEU A 152 -9.11 -3.12 12.77
C LEU A 152 -9.93 -4.37 13.07
N HIS A 153 -9.48 -5.25 13.96
CA HIS A 153 -10.25 -6.43 14.34
C HIS A 153 -11.64 -6.05 14.90
N HIS A 154 -11.69 -5.06 15.78
CA HIS A 154 -12.94 -4.56 16.32
C HIS A 154 -13.82 -3.86 15.27
N LEU A 155 -13.23 -3.14 14.32
CA LEU A 155 -13.96 -2.53 13.21
C LEU A 155 -14.55 -3.57 12.25
N LEU A 156 -13.83 -4.67 11.98
CA LEU A 156 -14.34 -5.78 11.18
C LEU A 156 -15.52 -6.51 11.87
N LEU A 157 -15.55 -6.52 13.20
CA LEU A 157 -16.63 -7.06 14.02
C LEU A 157 -17.77 -6.07 14.25
N PHE A 158 -17.88 -4.99 13.50
CA PHE A 158 -18.97 -4.02 13.66
C PHE A 158 -20.35 -4.70 13.55
N TYR A 159 -20.57 -5.47 12.50
CA TYR A 159 -21.76 -6.32 12.33
C TYR A 159 -21.50 -7.74 12.86
N LYS A 160 -21.20 -7.86 14.15
CA LYS A 160 -20.82 -9.14 14.79
C LYS A 160 -21.85 -10.27 14.71
N HIS A 161 -23.13 -9.96 14.40
CA HIS A 161 -24.18 -10.95 14.19
C HIS A 161 -24.05 -11.65 12.82
N ARG A 162 -23.23 -11.14 11.89
CA ARG A 162 -23.01 -11.75 10.58
C ARG A 162 -21.88 -12.77 10.63
N PRO A 163 -22.14 -14.07 10.34
CA PRO A 163 -21.10 -15.11 10.41
C PRO A 163 -19.91 -14.86 9.46
N ALA A 164 -20.16 -14.19 8.32
CA ALA A 164 -19.11 -13.84 7.36
C ALA A 164 -18.14 -12.78 7.94
N ALA A 165 -18.67 -11.75 8.62
CA ALA A 165 -17.87 -10.74 9.30
C ALA A 165 -17.00 -11.34 10.41
N GLN A 166 -17.57 -12.27 11.22
CA GLN A 166 -16.81 -12.97 12.25
C GLN A 166 -15.65 -13.77 11.64
N ARG A 167 -15.93 -14.58 10.60
CA ARG A 167 -14.89 -15.37 9.93
C ARG A 167 -13.76 -14.50 9.39
N ALA A 168 -14.10 -13.42 8.68
CA ALA A 168 -13.13 -12.48 8.15
C ALA A 168 -12.25 -11.87 9.25
N ALA A 169 -12.87 -11.40 10.34
CA ALA A 169 -12.18 -10.79 11.46
C ALA A 169 -11.20 -11.77 12.13
N TRP A 170 -11.62 -13.00 12.39
CA TRP A 170 -10.77 -14.01 13.01
C TRP A 170 -9.67 -14.52 12.10
N THR A 171 -9.95 -14.76 10.80
CA THR A 171 -8.90 -15.11 9.82
C THR A 171 -7.82 -14.04 9.77
N LYS A 172 -8.23 -12.77 9.65
CA LYS A 172 -7.29 -11.63 9.66
C LYS A 172 -6.52 -11.55 10.99
N PHE A 173 -7.19 -11.76 12.12
CA PHE A 173 -6.55 -11.71 13.44
C PHE A 173 -5.44 -12.75 13.57
N THR A 174 -5.73 -14.01 13.19
CA THR A 174 -4.75 -15.12 13.23
C THR A 174 -3.53 -14.82 12.36
N VAL A 175 -3.75 -14.42 11.10
CA VAL A 175 -2.66 -14.08 10.19
C VAL A 175 -1.82 -12.92 10.75
N SER A 176 -2.47 -11.93 11.38
CA SER A 176 -1.75 -10.80 11.99
C SER A 176 -0.91 -11.23 13.20
N ARG A 177 -1.39 -12.18 14.05
CA ARG A 177 -0.60 -12.67 15.21
C ARG A 177 0.66 -13.40 14.77
N ILE A 178 0.59 -14.17 13.68
CA ILE A 178 1.79 -14.81 13.09
C ILE A 178 2.78 -13.75 12.62
N GLY A 179 2.29 -12.69 11.96
CA GLY A 179 3.14 -11.57 11.54
C GLY A 179 3.78 -10.82 12.71
N ASP A 180 3.02 -10.60 13.80
CA ASP A 180 3.55 -9.95 15.00
C ASP A 180 4.65 -10.79 15.66
N ALA A 181 4.47 -12.14 15.73
CA ALA A 181 5.49 -13.05 16.26
C ALA A 181 6.78 -12.99 15.40
N ALA A 182 6.66 -12.93 14.08
CA ALA A 182 7.80 -12.77 13.20
C ALA A 182 8.54 -11.44 13.46
N LEU A 183 7.82 -10.33 13.64
CA LEU A 183 8.43 -9.03 13.94
C LEU A 183 9.11 -9.00 15.32
N ILE A 184 8.52 -9.64 16.32
CA ILE A 184 9.13 -9.76 17.65
C ILE A 184 10.43 -10.59 17.55
N GLY A 185 10.42 -11.70 16.82
CA GLY A 185 11.62 -12.49 16.56
C GLY A 185 12.71 -11.69 15.85
N ALA A 186 12.32 -10.89 14.84
CA ALA A 186 13.25 -9.98 14.17
C ALA A 186 13.86 -8.95 15.13
N ALA A 187 13.03 -8.34 15.99
CA ALA A 187 13.49 -7.34 16.95
C ALA A 187 14.47 -7.93 17.97
N ILE A 188 14.26 -9.17 18.44
CA ILE A 188 15.20 -9.87 19.34
C ILE A 188 16.54 -10.05 18.67
N LEU A 189 16.58 -10.56 17.42
CA LEU A 189 17.83 -10.78 16.70
C LEU A 189 18.56 -9.47 16.37
N ILE A 190 17.81 -8.40 16.00
CA ILE A 190 18.38 -7.07 15.76
C ILE A 190 18.96 -6.50 17.06
N TYR A 191 18.28 -6.66 18.20
CA TYR A 191 18.79 -6.22 19.49
C TYR A 191 20.07 -6.97 19.89
N GLN A 192 20.14 -8.27 19.63
CA GLN A 192 21.37 -9.06 19.91
C GLN A 192 22.57 -8.56 19.11
N GLU A 193 22.36 -8.10 17.87
CA GLU A 193 23.44 -7.62 16.99
C GLU A 193 23.85 -6.17 17.31
N PHE A 194 22.89 -5.26 17.46
CA PHE A 194 23.15 -3.81 17.59
C PHE A 194 23.08 -3.29 19.03
N GLN A 195 22.61 -4.09 20.00
CA GLN A 195 22.35 -3.70 21.39
C GLN A 195 21.39 -2.49 21.53
N THR A 196 20.64 -2.16 20.46
CA THR A 196 19.67 -1.09 20.39
C THR A 196 18.54 -1.44 19.42
N LEU A 197 17.35 -0.84 19.62
CA LEU A 197 16.23 -0.89 18.69
C LEU A 197 15.90 0.50 18.10
N ASN A 198 16.73 1.51 18.38
CA ASN A 198 16.59 2.84 17.81
C ASN A 198 17.01 2.86 16.35
N PHE A 199 16.11 3.22 15.43
CA PHE A 199 16.41 3.21 13.99
C PHE A 199 17.64 4.04 13.63
N THR A 200 17.82 5.20 14.25
CA THR A 200 18.97 6.09 13.96
C THR A 200 20.30 5.47 14.32
N GLU A 201 20.37 4.73 15.44
CA GLU A 201 21.58 4.07 15.91
C GLU A 201 21.89 2.84 15.04
N ILE A 202 20.86 2.03 14.72
CA ILE A 202 20.98 0.89 13.81
C ILE A 202 21.51 1.36 12.44
N PHE A 203 20.92 2.44 11.87
CA PHE A 203 21.32 2.95 10.56
C PHE A 203 22.71 3.59 10.58
N ALA A 204 23.12 4.22 11.70
CA ALA A 204 24.47 4.72 11.88
C ALA A 204 25.49 3.56 11.91
N SER A 205 25.19 2.49 12.63
CA SER A 205 26.04 1.30 12.71
C SER A 205 26.21 0.63 11.34
N ILE A 206 25.13 0.51 10.55
CA ILE A 206 25.18 -0.05 9.19
C ILE A 206 26.06 0.80 8.26
N ARG A 207 26.07 2.14 8.42
CA ARG A 207 26.91 3.01 7.59
C ARG A 207 28.39 2.91 7.91
N LEU A 208 28.73 2.57 9.17
CA LEU A 208 30.12 2.47 9.64
C LEU A 208 30.76 1.11 9.30
N GLN A 209 29.98 0.06 9.20
CA GLN A 209 30.45 -1.30 8.90
C GLN A 209 30.07 -1.66 7.46
N SER A 210 31.06 -1.96 6.62
CA SER A 210 30.85 -2.28 5.21
C SER A 210 30.25 -3.67 4.94
N GLU A 211 30.35 -4.61 5.89
CA GLU A 211 29.88 -5.99 5.73
C GLU A 211 29.21 -6.53 6.99
N PHE A 212 27.92 -6.84 6.88
CA PHE A 212 27.15 -7.58 7.89
C PHE A 212 26.77 -8.95 7.31
N ASN A 213 27.61 -9.94 7.49
CA ASN A 213 27.39 -11.32 7.01
C ASN A 213 26.99 -12.28 8.15
N SER A 214 26.41 -11.77 9.26
CA SER A 214 25.98 -12.65 10.33
C SER A 214 24.71 -13.42 9.92
N PRO A 215 24.67 -14.77 10.09
CA PRO A 215 23.47 -15.56 9.83
C PRO A 215 22.24 -15.05 10.62
N GLN A 216 22.48 -14.51 11.83
CA GLN A 216 21.42 -13.94 12.68
C GLN A 216 20.75 -12.74 12.00
N MET A 217 21.54 -11.85 11.38
CA MET A 217 21.01 -10.70 10.64
C MET A 217 20.21 -11.14 9.42
N MET A 218 20.66 -12.16 8.68
CA MET A 218 19.92 -12.72 7.54
C MET A 218 18.54 -13.25 7.97
N TRP A 219 18.48 -13.93 9.12
CA TRP A 219 17.21 -14.38 9.70
C TRP A 219 16.34 -13.21 10.17
N ALA A 220 16.90 -12.21 10.84
CA ALA A 220 16.19 -11.02 11.29
C ALA A 220 15.49 -10.31 10.14
N ILE A 221 16.20 -10.07 9.03
CA ILE A 221 15.67 -9.43 7.83
C ILE A 221 14.58 -10.30 7.18
N SER A 222 14.79 -11.62 7.12
CA SER A 222 13.78 -12.55 6.58
C SER A 222 12.50 -12.56 7.40
N LEU A 223 12.59 -12.44 8.73
CA LEU A 223 11.45 -12.30 9.62
C LEU A 223 10.71 -10.95 9.46
N LEU A 224 11.44 -9.83 9.22
CA LEU A 224 10.82 -8.55 8.86
C LEU A 224 10.01 -8.67 7.56
N VAL A 225 10.58 -9.33 6.54
CA VAL A 225 9.89 -9.60 5.26
C VAL A 225 8.66 -10.47 5.49
N ALA A 226 8.75 -11.54 6.29
CA ALA A 226 7.61 -12.39 6.63
C ALA A 226 6.47 -11.59 7.29
N GLY A 227 6.79 -10.72 8.26
CA GLY A 227 5.84 -9.81 8.88
C GLY A 227 5.13 -8.90 7.87
N ALA A 228 5.89 -8.30 6.94
CA ALA A 228 5.37 -7.43 5.88
C ALA A 228 4.43 -8.18 4.93
N VAL A 229 4.82 -9.37 4.47
CA VAL A 229 4.05 -10.25 3.58
C VAL A 229 2.70 -10.63 4.20
N LEU A 230 2.69 -11.02 5.48
CA LEU A 230 1.47 -11.41 6.20
C LEU A 230 0.51 -10.24 6.39
N LYS A 231 1.01 -9.04 6.68
CA LYS A 231 0.18 -7.84 6.90
C LYS A 231 -0.41 -7.29 5.61
N SER A 232 0.36 -7.30 4.52
CA SER A 232 -0.01 -6.71 3.23
C SER A 232 -0.70 -7.70 2.29
N ALA A 233 -1.36 -8.71 2.82
CA ALA A 233 -2.19 -9.65 2.07
C ALA A 233 -1.50 -10.25 0.83
N GLN A 234 -0.25 -10.70 0.97
CA GLN A 234 0.47 -11.36 -0.11
C GLN A 234 0.04 -12.82 -0.28
N PHE A 235 0.17 -13.33 -1.49
CA PHE A 235 -0.08 -14.76 -1.77
C PHE A 235 0.91 -15.63 -0.97
N PRO A 236 0.43 -16.74 -0.34
CA PRO A 236 -0.93 -17.27 -0.31
C PRO A 236 -1.82 -16.70 0.82
N PHE A 237 -1.32 -15.80 1.67
CA PHE A 237 -1.98 -15.30 2.88
C PHE A 237 -2.96 -14.14 2.64
N HIS A 238 -3.35 -13.89 1.40
CA HIS A 238 -4.23 -12.79 0.98
C HIS A 238 -5.72 -13.01 1.27
N THR A 239 -6.14 -14.24 1.55
CA THR A 239 -7.55 -14.68 1.53
C THR A 239 -8.44 -13.95 2.53
N TRP A 240 -7.88 -13.40 3.62
CA TRP A 240 -8.63 -12.62 4.60
C TRP A 240 -9.18 -11.31 4.01
N LEU A 241 -8.50 -10.69 3.04
CA LEU A 241 -8.85 -9.37 2.53
C LEU A 241 -10.16 -9.37 1.72
N PRO A 242 -10.38 -10.29 0.75
CA PRO A 242 -11.65 -10.36 0.02
C PRO A 242 -12.84 -10.83 0.88
N GLN A 243 -12.60 -11.40 2.06
CA GLN A 243 -13.67 -11.82 2.97
C GLN A 243 -14.29 -10.65 3.77
N THR A 244 -13.68 -9.47 3.78
CA THR A 244 -14.09 -8.33 4.61
C THR A 244 -15.23 -7.48 4.01
N LEU A 245 -16.00 -8.03 3.07
CA LEU A 245 -17.03 -7.29 2.32
C LEU A 245 -18.22 -6.84 3.17
N ASP A 246 -18.53 -7.55 4.25
CA ASP A 246 -19.67 -7.27 5.13
C ASP A 246 -19.43 -6.13 6.11
N THR A 247 -18.27 -5.50 6.05
CA THR A 247 -17.96 -4.35 6.91
C THR A 247 -18.52 -3.04 6.34
N PRO A 248 -18.77 -2.03 7.20
CA PRO A 248 -19.13 -0.70 6.72
C PRO A 248 -18.14 -0.18 5.68
N THR A 249 -18.64 0.50 4.65
CA THR A 249 -17.79 1.02 3.55
C THR A 249 -16.63 1.88 4.05
N PRO A 250 -16.78 2.77 5.07
CA PRO A 250 -15.66 3.53 5.60
C PRO A 250 -14.58 2.66 6.25
N VAL A 251 -14.94 1.50 6.86
CA VAL A 251 -13.95 0.53 7.38
C VAL A 251 -13.15 -0.07 6.24
N SER A 252 -13.82 -0.45 5.14
CA SER A 252 -13.14 -0.94 3.94
C SER A 252 -12.18 0.12 3.38
N ALA A 253 -12.60 1.40 3.31
CA ALA A 253 -11.73 2.49 2.88
C ALA A 253 -10.50 2.63 3.78
N LEU A 254 -10.66 2.64 5.12
CA LEU A 254 -9.55 2.74 6.09
C LEU A 254 -8.57 1.56 5.95
N MET A 255 -9.09 0.36 5.78
CA MET A 255 -8.29 -0.84 5.66
C MET A 255 -7.46 -0.84 4.38
N HIS A 256 -8.10 -0.59 3.23
CA HIS A 256 -7.46 -0.67 1.92
C HIS A 256 -6.59 0.54 1.59
N ALA A 257 -6.90 1.73 2.11
CA ALA A 257 -6.12 2.94 1.89
C ALA A 257 -5.05 3.19 2.96
N GLY A 258 -5.18 2.61 4.15
CA GLY A 258 -4.29 2.86 5.28
C GLY A 258 -3.54 1.61 5.74
N ILE A 259 -4.25 0.69 6.38
CA ILE A 259 -3.65 -0.37 7.21
C ILE A 259 -2.89 -1.42 6.39
N VAL A 260 -3.38 -1.76 5.20
CA VAL A 260 -2.74 -2.78 4.35
C VAL A 260 -1.39 -2.35 3.80
N ASN A 261 -1.15 -1.03 3.72
CA ASN A 261 0.12 -0.44 3.27
C ASN A 261 1.25 -0.57 4.31
N ALA A 262 0.92 -0.91 5.55
CA ALA A 262 1.88 -0.97 6.64
C ALA A 262 3.08 -1.88 6.36
N GLY A 263 2.89 -3.01 5.65
CA GLY A 263 4.00 -3.89 5.27
C GLY A 263 4.97 -3.25 4.29
N GLY A 264 4.48 -2.52 3.28
CA GLY A 264 5.34 -1.75 2.37
C GLY A 264 6.06 -0.62 3.09
N TYR A 265 5.36 0.08 3.99
CA TYR A 265 6.00 1.09 4.81
C TYR A 265 7.09 0.50 5.73
N LEU A 266 6.87 -0.67 6.32
CA LEU A 266 7.91 -1.41 7.07
C LEU A 266 9.15 -1.65 6.19
N MET A 267 8.98 -2.14 4.95
CA MET A 267 10.09 -2.39 4.03
C MET A 267 10.84 -1.10 3.66
N ILE A 268 10.12 0.01 3.43
CA ILE A 268 10.73 1.32 3.19
C ILE A 268 11.48 1.80 4.44
N ARG A 269 10.87 1.69 5.61
CA ARG A 269 11.45 2.14 6.88
C ARG A 269 12.72 1.38 7.24
N THR A 270 12.74 0.08 6.99
CA THR A 270 13.87 -0.80 7.26
C THR A 270 14.73 -1.06 6.04
N SER A 271 14.63 -0.22 5.00
CA SER A 271 15.40 -0.39 3.77
C SER A 271 16.91 -0.50 3.97
N PRO A 272 17.59 0.22 4.91
CA PRO A 272 19.00 0.03 5.16
C PRO A 272 19.37 -1.38 5.65
N LEU A 273 18.46 -2.03 6.40
CA LEU A 273 18.60 -3.43 6.80
C LEU A 273 18.30 -4.37 5.64
N LEU A 274 17.22 -4.10 4.88
CA LEU A 274 16.73 -4.98 3.84
C LEU A 274 17.77 -5.24 2.73
N VAL A 275 18.51 -4.21 2.34
CA VAL A 275 19.53 -4.32 1.29
C VAL A 275 20.74 -5.16 1.68
N LEU A 276 20.95 -5.42 2.97
CA LEU A 276 21.99 -6.33 3.45
C LEU A 276 21.67 -7.81 3.13
N ASN A 277 20.42 -8.13 2.76
CA ASN A 277 20.01 -9.50 2.45
C ASN A 277 19.42 -9.61 1.02
N PRO A 278 20.26 -9.88 -0.01
CA PRO A 278 19.81 -10.04 -1.39
C PRO A 278 18.75 -11.15 -1.58
N THR A 279 18.81 -12.21 -0.78
CA THR A 279 17.85 -13.31 -0.81
C THR A 279 16.46 -12.85 -0.34
N ALA A 280 16.41 -12.04 0.72
CA ALA A 280 15.16 -11.44 1.20
C ALA A 280 14.57 -10.46 0.16
N MET A 281 15.41 -9.64 -0.48
CA MET A 281 14.98 -8.76 -1.57
C MET A 281 14.42 -9.56 -2.74
N THR A 282 15.12 -10.61 -3.18
CA THR A 282 14.65 -11.49 -4.26
C THR A 282 13.33 -12.17 -3.91
N SER A 283 13.17 -12.62 -2.66
CA SER A 283 11.90 -13.22 -2.20
C SER A 283 10.73 -12.23 -2.28
N LEU A 284 10.96 -10.95 -1.97
CA LEU A 284 9.96 -9.88 -2.16
C LEU A 284 9.60 -9.69 -3.63
N VAL A 285 10.57 -9.73 -4.55
CA VAL A 285 10.32 -9.67 -5.99
C VAL A 285 9.44 -10.84 -6.43
N LEU A 286 9.78 -12.06 -6.04
CA LEU A 286 9.05 -13.28 -6.41
C LEU A 286 7.62 -13.26 -5.86
N ILE A 287 7.46 -13.07 -4.55
CA ILE A 287 6.15 -13.00 -3.88
C ILE A 287 5.31 -11.86 -4.45
N GLY A 288 5.91 -10.69 -4.64
CA GLY A 288 5.24 -9.51 -5.18
C GLY A 288 4.74 -9.72 -6.60
N THR A 289 5.57 -10.29 -7.49
CA THR A 289 5.20 -10.60 -8.88
C THR A 289 4.07 -11.62 -8.94
N ILE A 290 4.20 -12.74 -8.21
CA ILE A 290 3.17 -13.79 -8.16
C ILE A 290 1.86 -13.20 -7.63
N THR A 291 1.91 -12.45 -6.54
CA THR A 291 0.71 -11.82 -5.95
C THR A 291 0.03 -10.88 -6.92
N THR A 292 0.82 -10.04 -7.62
CA THR A 292 0.29 -9.07 -8.60
C THR A 292 -0.40 -9.79 -9.74
N CYS A 293 0.26 -10.75 -10.38
CA CYS A 293 -0.28 -11.47 -11.53
C CYS A 293 -1.52 -12.30 -11.16
N TYR A 294 -1.46 -13.00 -10.02
CA TYR A 294 -2.59 -13.75 -9.48
C TYR A 294 -3.80 -12.84 -9.22
N ALA A 295 -3.61 -11.81 -8.41
CA ALA A 295 -4.72 -10.97 -7.98
C ALA A 295 -5.30 -10.13 -9.13
N ALA A 296 -4.48 -9.64 -10.05
CA ALA A 296 -4.94 -8.95 -11.24
C ALA A 296 -5.76 -9.87 -12.16
N THR A 297 -5.36 -11.13 -12.32
CA THR A 297 -6.15 -12.12 -13.10
C THR A 297 -7.50 -12.40 -12.45
N VAL A 298 -7.52 -12.60 -11.12
CA VAL A 298 -8.78 -12.81 -10.38
C VAL A 298 -9.67 -11.56 -10.44
N MET A 299 -9.10 -10.37 -10.31
CA MET A 299 -9.82 -9.10 -10.38
C MET A 299 -10.66 -8.97 -11.66
N LEU A 300 -10.12 -9.39 -12.81
CA LEU A 300 -10.79 -9.31 -14.12
C LEU A 300 -12.08 -10.14 -14.20
N THR A 301 -12.26 -11.11 -13.31
CA THR A 301 -13.40 -12.03 -13.31
C THR A 301 -14.44 -11.71 -12.24
N GLN A 302 -14.18 -10.76 -11.33
CA GLN A 302 -15.09 -10.45 -10.23
C GLN A 302 -16.22 -9.52 -10.65
N THR A 303 -17.46 -9.90 -10.34
CA THR A 303 -18.68 -9.14 -10.65
C THR A 303 -19.06 -8.16 -9.53
N SER A 304 -18.67 -8.41 -8.29
CA SER A 304 -18.90 -7.52 -7.16
C SER A 304 -17.88 -6.39 -7.13
N ILE A 305 -18.34 -5.13 -7.08
CA ILE A 305 -17.50 -3.92 -7.03
C ILE A 305 -16.51 -3.98 -5.88
N LYS A 306 -16.99 -4.26 -4.65
CA LYS A 306 -16.11 -4.35 -3.47
C LYS A 306 -15.09 -5.47 -3.59
N LYS A 307 -15.48 -6.64 -4.15
CA LYS A 307 -14.58 -7.77 -4.34
C LYS A 307 -13.52 -7.49 -5.41
N ASN A 308 -13.91 -6.85 -6.49
CA ASN A 308 -13.00 -6.35 -7.52
C ASN A 308 -11.98 -5.35 -6.93
N LEU A 309 -12.45 -4.37 -6.13
CA LEU A 309 -11.58 -3.41 -5.44
C LEU A 309 -10.63 -4.08 -4.43
N ALA A 310 -11.07 -5.15 -3.75
CA ALA A 310 -10.22 -5.92 -2.83
C ALA A 310 -9.10 -6.65 -3.57
N TYR A 311 -9.40 -7.36 -4.67
CA TYR A 311 -8.37 -8.01 -5.49
C TYR A 311 -7.46 -7.00 -6.19
N SER A 312 -7.99 -5.85 -6.61
CA SER A 312 -7.18 -4.73 -7.08
C SER A 312 -6.20 -4.24 -6.01
N THR A 313 -6.62 -4.20 -4.73
CA THR A 313 -5.70 -3.86 -3.63
C THR A 313 -4.62 -4.92 -3.45
N ILE A 314 -4.95 -6.22 -3.48
CA ILE A 314 -3.97 -7.31 -3.38
C ILE A 314 -2.93 -7.21 -4.50
N ALA A 315 -3.37 -6.97 -5.74
CA ALA A 315 -2.47 -6.78 -6.89
C ALA A 315 -1.52 -5.59 -6.68
N GLN A 316 -2.04 -4.46 -6.19
CA GLN A 316 -1.23 -3.27 -5.94
C GLN A 316 -0.26 -3.46 -4.77
N MET A 317 -0.67 -4.19 -3.71
CA MET A 317 0.24 -4.55 -2.62
C MET A 317 1.33 -5.51 -3.07
N GLY A 318 1.02 -6.44 -3.98
CA GLY A 318 2.03 -7.27 -4.65
C GLY A 318 3.03 -6.42 -5.43
N PHE A 319 2.53 -5.47 -6.22
CA PHE A 319 3.39 -4.56 -6.99
C PHE A 319 4.27 -3.67 -6.09
N MET A 320 3.74 -3.22 -4.95
CA MET A 320 4.51 -2.49 -3.95
C MET A 320 5.65 -3.34 -3.34
N MET A 321 5.38 -4.62 -3.01
CA MET A 321 6.42 -5.54 -2.53
C MET A 321 7.48 -5.81 -3.60
N LEU A 322 7.08 -5.95 -4.86
CA LEU A 322 7.98 -6.02 -6.01
C LEU A 322 8.91 -4.79 -6.08
N GLN A 323 8.35 -3.57 -5.94
CA GLN A 323 9.13 -2.34 -5.93
C GLN A 323 10.16 -2.31 -4.78
N CYS A 324 9.76 -2.71 -3.57
CA CYS A 324 10.66 -2.83 -2.42
C CYS A 324 11.77 -3.88 -2.67
N GLY A 325 11.42 -5.03 -3.25
CA GLY A 325 12.37 -6.09 -3.60
C GLY A 325 13.37 -5.69 -4.68
N LEU A 326 12.99 -4.79 -5.60
CA LEU A 326 13.88 -4.18 -6.58
C LEU A 326 14.75 -3.06 -5.99
N GLY A 327 14.59 -2.70 -4.72
CA GLY A 327 15.28 -1.55 -4.11
C GLY A 327 14.69 -0.18 -4.51
N ALA A 328 13.57 -0.15 -5.21
CA ALA A 328 12.92 1.08 -5.68
C ALA A 328 12.01 1.70 -4.58
N PHE A 329 12.59 1.98 -3.41
CA PHE A 329 11.84 2.41 -2.22
C PHE A 329 11.12 3.75 -2.41
N SER A 330 11.71 4.70 -3.13
CA SER A 330 11.06 5.99 -3.45
C SER A 330 9.85 5.78 -4.35
N ALA A 331 9.93 4.85 -5.32
CA ALA A 331 8.79 4.47 -6.16
C ALA A 331 7.71 3.74 -5.35
N ALA A 332 8.09 2.88 -4.39
CA ALA A 332 7.16 2.23 -3.47
C ALA A 332 6.45 3.25 -2.57
N MET A 333 7.14 4.29 -2.08
CA MET A 333 6.53 5.36 -1.31
C MET A 333 5.54 6.19 -2.13
N LEU A 334 5.91 6.56 -3.37
CA LEU A 334 4.98 7.21 -4.32
C LEU A 334 3.75 6.34 -4.57
N HIS A 335 3.95 5.03 -4.72
CA HIS A 335 2.86 4.07 -4.90
C HIS A 335 1.93 4.05 -3.68
N ILE A 336 2.44 3.99 -2.45
CA ILE A 336 1.62 4.05 -1.23
C ILE A 336 0.74 5.30 -1.23
N LEU A 337 1.29 6.47 -1.54
CA LEU A 337 0.56 7.74 -1.56
C LEU A 337 -0.58 7.72 -2.60
N ALA A 338 -0.24 7.42 -3.86
CA ALA A 338 -1.20 7.41 -4.97
C ALA A 338 -2.28 6.34 -4.77
N HIS A 339 -1.89 5.11 -4.39
CA HIS A 339 -2.79 4.00 -4.13
C HIS A 339 -3.78 4.31 -3.01
N SER A 340 -3.31 4.89 -1.89
CA SER A 340 -4.15 5.20 -0.74
C SER A 340 -5.23 6.22 -1.09
N LEU A 341 -4.87 7.30 -1.77
CA LEU A 341 -5.82 8.34 -2.20
C LEU A 341 -6.86 7.75 -3.16
N TYR A 342 -6.40 6.99 -4.16
CA TYR A 342 -7.30 6.33 -5.11
C TYR A 342 -8.25 5.34 -4.43
N LYS A 343 -7.74 4.48 -3.53
CA LYS A 343 -8.56 3.47 -2.85
C LYS A 343 -9.54 4.07 -1.85
N ALA A 344 -9.15 5.10 -1.11
CA ALA A 344 -10.08 5.83 -0.27
C ALA A 344 -11.26 6.34 -1.09
N HIS A 345 -10.99 7.05 -2.20
CA HIS A 345 -12.03 7.55 -3.10
C HIS A 345 -12.87 6.41 -3.69
N ALA A 346 -12.26 5.36 -4.23
CA ALA A 346 -12.96 4.27 -4.91
C ALA A 346 -13.90 3.51 -3.97
N PHE A 347 -13.48 3.24 -2.72
CA PHE A 347 -14.35 2.58 -1.75
C PHE A 347 -15.47 3.50 -1.26
N LEU A 348 -15.18 4.75 -0.91
CA LEU A 348 -16.21 5.69 -0.44
C LEU A 348 -17.25 5.99 -1.51
N ASN A 349 -16.86 5.98 -2.80
CA ASN A 349 -17.76 6.21 -3.93
C ASN A 349 -18.45 4.93 -4.44
N SER A 350 -18.14 3.75 -3.90
CA SER A 350 -18.65 2.47 -4.41
C SER A 350 -20.18 2.32 -4.37
N GLY A 351 -20.87 3.10 -3.53
CA GLY A 351 -22.34 3.14 -3.46
C GLY A 351 -23.00 3.88 -4.64
N ASN A 352 -22.32 4.88 -5.22
CA ASN A 352 -22.90 5.75 -6.25
C ASN A 352 -22.77 5.18 -7.67
N VAL A 353 -22.04 4.09 -7.86
CA VAL A 353 -21.77 3.50 -9.19
C VAL A 353 -23.06 3.07 -9.89
N ILE A 354 -24.07 2.60 -9.15
CA ILE A 354 -25.37 2.16 -9.71
C ILE A 354 -26.13 3.36 -10.28
N GLU A 355 -26.13 4.50 -9.60
CA GLU A 355 -26.79 5.72 -10.07
C GLU A 355 -26.07 6.32 -11.27
N GLN A 356 -24.75 6.36 -11.24
CA GLN A 356 -23.93 6.85 -12.36
C GLN A 356 -24.12 6.01 -13.63
N ASN A 357 -24.22 4.69 -13.51
CA ASN A 357 -24.46 3.81 -14.66
C ASN A 357 -25.89 3.93 -15.22
N LYS A 358 -26.89 4.29 -14.40
CA LYS A 358 -28.25 4.59 -14.89
C LYS A 358 -28.28 5.87 -15.74
N VAL A 359 -27.47 6.87 -15.39
CA VAL A 359 -27.41 8.16 -16.10
C VAL A 359 -26.58 8.05 -17.39
N SER A 360 -25.53 7.22 -17.42
CA SER A 360 -24.61 7.13 -18.56
C SER A 360 -25.08 6.24 -19.70
N GLY A 361 -26.29 5.68 -19.65
CA GLY A 361 -26.86 4.80 -20.67
C GLY A 361 -25.82 3.80 -21.19
N TRP A 362 -26.02 2.52 -21.01
CA TRP A 362 -25.07 1.48 -21.43
C TRP A 362 -24.82 1.55 -22.95
N ASN A 363 -23.93 2.42 -23.39
CA ASN A 363 -23.32 2.31 -24.69
C ASN A 363 -22.39 1.11 -24.63
N GLN A 364 -22.92 -0.06 -25.01
CA GLN A 364 -22.07 -1.20 -25.32
C GLN A 364 -21.05 -0.76 -26.37
N PRO A 365 -19.75 -1.01 -26.16
CA PRO A 365 -18.78 -0.78 -27.22
C PRO A 365 -19.23 -1.63 -28.42
N ASN A 366 -19.33 -0.99 -29.58
CA ASN A 366 -19.68 -1.66 -30.83
C ASN A 366 -18.64 -2.77 -31.05
N ASP A 367 -19.08 -4.04 -31.06
CA ASP A 367 -18.25 -5.26 -31.19
C ASP A 367 -17.63 -5.45 -32.60
N GLN A 368 -17.19 -4.37 -33.22
CA GLN A 368 -16.39 -4.51 -34.43
C GLN A 368 -15.02 -5.08 -34.05
N GLU A 369 -14.75 -6.31 -34.53
CA GLU A 369 -13.42 -6.92 -34.49
C GLU A 369 -12.39 -5.96 -35.08
N LEU A 370 -11.66 -5.30 -34.21
CA LEU A 370 -10.68 -4.31 -34.59
C LEU A 370 -9.33 -4.99 -34.73
N GLN A 371 -9.07 -5.53 -35.91
CA GLN A 371 -7.73 -5.91 -36.36
C GLN A 371 -6.89 -4.63 -36.48
N GLY A 372 -6.29 -4.20 -35.39
CA GLY A 372 -5.30 -3.12 -35.43
C GLY A 372 -4.10 -3.59 -36.26
N SER A 373 -3.79 -2.86 -37.34
CA SER A 373 -2.58 -3.11 -38.14
C SER A 373 -1.36 -3.22 -37.17
N PRO A 374 -0.52 -4.28 -37.30
CA PRO A 374 0.67 -4.45 -36.48
C PRO A 374 1.60 -3.23 -36.53
N VAL A 375 1.62 -2.53 -37.65
CA VAL A 375 2.38 -1.27 -37.80
C VAL A 375 1.86 -0.17 -36.87
N LYS A 376 0.54 0.02 -36.76
CA LYS A 376 -0.05 1.01 -35.84
C LYS A 376 0.31 0.70 -34.38
N LEU A 377 0.31 -0.58 -34.00
CA LEU A 377 0.68 -1.01 -32.65
C LEU A 377 2.17 -0.78 -32.37
N PHE A 378 3.03 -1.04 -33.36
CA PHE A 378 4.46 -0.77 -33.26
C PHE A 378 4.74 0.73 -33.10
N VAL A 379 4.13 1.57 -33.95
CA VAL A 379 4.25 3.04 -33.85
C VAL A 379 3.76 3.55 -32.49
N ALA A 380 2.63 3.03 -31.98
CA ALA A 380 2.15 3.38 -30.67
C ALA A 380 3.13 2.98 -29.55
N GLY A 381 3.69 1.80 -29.61
CA GLY A 381 4.70 1.34 -28.65
C GLY A 381 5.96 2.21 -28.69
N ALA A 382 6.48 2.50 -29.88
CA ALA A 382 7.64 3.34 -30.05
C ALA A 382 7.40 4.78 -29.55
N SER A 383 6.23 5.37 -29.82
CA SER A 383 5.87 6.69 -29.31
C SER A 383 5.75 6.75 -27.78
N ILE A 384 5.20 5.73 -27.14
CA ILE A 384 5.11 5.65 -25.67
C ILE A 384 6.51 5.56 -25.06
N ILE A 385 7.38 4.71 -25.61
CA ILE A 385 8.77 4.59 -25.15
C ILE A 385 9.51 5.93 -25.31
N LEU A 386 9.33 6.61 -26.43
CA LEU A 386 9.92 7.93 -26.65
C LEU A 386 9.43 8.96 -25.63
N VAL A 387 8.13 9.03 -25.37
CA VAL A 387 7.53 9.93 -24.37
C VAL A 387 8.07 9.62 -22.98
N TYR A 388 8.16 8.33 -22.63
CA TYR A 388 8.70 7.90 -21.34
C TYR A 388 10.17 8.31 -21.18
N ILE A 389 11.04 8.00 -22.16
CA ILE A 389 12.46 8.36 -22.14
C ILE A 389 12.64 9.87 -22.09
N SER A 390 11.85 10.62 -22.88
CA SER A 390 11.90 12.09 -22.87
C SER A 390 11.50 12.68 -21.51
N SER A 391 10.50 12.09 -20.84
CA SER A 391 10.11 12.52 -19.49
C SER A 391 11.20 12.23 -18.45
N LEU A 392 11.90 11.09 -18.54
CA LEU A 392 13.02 10.77 -17.67
C LEU A 392 14.20 11.71 -17.89
N SER A 393 14.55 12.01 -19.16
CA SER A 393 15.66 12.89 -19.48
C SER A 393 15.42 14.34 -19.03
N LEU A 394 14.19 14.83 -19.12
CA LEU A 394 13.79 16.16 -18.63
C LEU A 394 14.05 16.32 -17.12
N PHE A 395 13.87 15.26 -16.35
CA PHE A 395 14.10 15.26 -14.91
C PHE A 395 15.46 14.66 -14.50
N SER A 396 16.37 14.43 -15.47
CA SER A 396 17.71 13.86 -15.25
C SER A 396 17.67 12.50 -14.53
N ILE A 397 16.64 11.69 -14.78
CA ILE A 397 16.51 10.34 -14.23
C ILE A 397 17.14 9.34 -15.18
N ASN A 398 18.19 8.65 -14.73
CA ASN A 398 18.75 7.55 -15.50
C ASN A 398 18.12 6.20 -15.05
N PRO A 399 17.31 5.54 -15.89
CA PRO A 399 16.64 4.30 -15.52
C PRO A 399 17.59 3.12 -15.33
N ILE A 400 18.83 3.21 -15.82
CA ILE A 400 19.85 2.16 -15.69
C ILE A 400 20.47 2.20 -14.29
N THR A 401 20.74 3.41 -13.78
CA THR A 401 21.39 3.58 -12.47
C THR A 401 20.40 3.53 -11.30
N LYS A 402 19.09 3.81 -11.56
CA LYS A 402 18.06 3.73 -10.52
C LYS A 402 17.60 2.28 -10.34
N PRO A 403 17.52 1.77 -9.09
CA PRO A 403 17.06 0.42 -8.82
C PRO A 403 15.69 0.12 -9.43
N GLY A 404 15.58 -0.97 -10.19
CA GLY A 404 14.33 -1.37 -10.84
C GLY A 404 13.83 -0.44 -11.96
N GLY A 405 14.55 0.62 -12.32
CA GLY A 405 14.07 1.65 -13.26
C GLY A 405 13.64 1.09 -14.61
N ILE A 406 14.42 0.19 -15.20
CA ILE A 406 14.09 -0.44 -16.49
C ILE A 406 12.83 -1.32 -16.37
N LEU A 407 12.73 -2.15 -15.34
CA LEU A 407 11.61 -3.09 -15.15
C LEU A 407 10.30 -2.35 -14.84
N LEU A 408 10.36 -1.34 -13.97
CA LEU A 408 9.19 -0.51 -13.65
C LEU A 408 8.75 0.33 -14.87
N GLY A 409 9.71 0.85 -15.64
CA GLY A 409 9.44 1.52 -16.90
C GLY A 409 8.76 0.61 -17.93
N PHE A 410 9.23 -0.62 -18.07
CA PHE A 410 8.59 -1.63 -18.93
C PHE A 410 7.11 -1.85 -18.53
N ILE A 411 6.81 -2.01 -17.24
CA ILE A 411 5.44 -2.19 -16.74
C ILE A 411 4.58 -0.97 -17.05
N LEU A 412 5.12 0.25 -16.84
CA LEU A 412 4.42 1.49 -17.16
C LEU A 412 4.11 1.59 -18.67
N CYS A 413 5.09 1.27 -19.52
CA CYS A 413 4.90 1.26 -20.98
C CYS A 413 3.84 0.24 -21.40
N LEU A 414 3.78 -0.95 -20.80
CA LEU A 414 2.73 -1.94 -21.07
C LEU A 414 1.33 -1.41 -20.70
N ALA A 415 1.21 -0.71 -19.57
CA ALA A 415 -0.05 -0.11 -19.14
C ALA A 415 -0.52 0.98 -20.11
N LEU A 416 0.36 1.89 -20.50
CA LEU A 416 0.07 2.96 -21.46
C LEU A 416 -0.26 2.41 -22.86
N LEU A 417 0.44 1.36 -23.30
CA LEU A 417 0.19 0.71 -24.58
C LEU A 417 -1.25 0.16 -24.67
N SER A 418 -1.78 -0.35 -23.56
CA SER A 418 -3.16 -0.83 -23.52
C SER A 418 -4.18 0.29 -23.76
N TRP A 419 -3.96 1.48 -23.21
CA TRP A 419 -4.83 2.65 -23.39
C TRP A 419 -4.75 3.22 -24.81
N VAL A 420 -3.53 3.43 -25.31
CA VAL A 420 -3.33 3.96 -26.67
C VAL A 420 -3.88 3.01 -27.70
N LYS A 421 -3.75 1.69 -27.49
CA LYS A 421 -4.35 0.69 -28.37
C LYS A 421 -5.88 0.83 -28.41
N GLN A 422 -6.55 0.95 -27.27
CA GLN A 422 -8.02 1.16 -27.22
C GLN A 422 -8.42 2.41 -27.99
N ALA A 423 -7.67 3.50 -27.87
CA ALA A 423 -7.92 4.74 -28.60
C ALA A 423 -7.75 4.58 -30.12
N PHE A 424 -6.73 3.83 -30.58
CA PHE A 424 -6.57 3.48 -31.99
C PHE A 424 -7.73 2.62 -32.52
N GLN A 425 -8.21 1.68 -31.70
CA GLN A 425 -9.31 0.80 -32.03
C GLN A 425 -10.63 1.56 -32.22
N ALA A 426 -10.89 2.57 -31.40
CA ALA A 426 -12.07 3.41 -31.52
C ALA A 426 -12.10 4.28 -32.80
N ASN A 427 -11.02 4.28 -33.60
CA ASN A 427 -10.85 5.06 -34.83
C ASN A 427 -11.28 6.53 -34.72
N ASN A 428 -11.17 7.10 -33.54
CA ASN A 428 -11.57 8.46 -33.23
C ASN A 428 -10.33 9.32 -32.97
N ARG A 429 -10.03 10.25 -33.89
CA ARG A 429 -8.86 11.13 -33.83
C ARG A 429 -8.84 11.97 -32.53
N SER A 430 -10.00 12.46 -32.09
CA SER A 430 -10.12 13.24 -30.84
C SER A 430 -9.74 12.39 -29.62
N LEU A 431 -10.21 11.14 -29.56
CA LEU A 431 -9.88 10.20 -28.49
C LEU A 431 -8.39 9.86 -28.49
N LEU A 432 -7.79 9.68 -29.66
CA LEU A 432 -6.36 9.40 -29.79
C LEU A 432 -5.52 10.58 -29.26
N ILE A 433 -5.85 11.82 -29.64
CA ILE A 433 -5.14 13.01 -29.18
C ILE A 433 -5.27 13.17 -27.65
N ARG A 434 -6.48 12.96 -27.11
CA ARG A 434 -6.72 13.00 -25.64
C ARG A 434 -5.91 11.93 -24.92
N THR A 435 -5.90 10.69 -25.43
CA THR A 435 -5.15 9.58 -24.81
C THR A 435 -3.63 9.84 -24.87
N ALA A 436 -3.12 10.36 -25.98
CA ALA A 436 -1.71 10.73 -26.11
C ALA A 436 -1.34 11.86 -25.14
N GLY A 437 -2.17 12.90 -25.04
CA GLY A 437 -1.98 14.00 -24.10
C GLY A 437 -2.01 13.54 -22.63
N LEU A 438 -2.97 12.68 -22.27
CA LEU A 438 -3.05 12.10 -20.94
C LEU A 438 -1.85 11.19 -20.62
N SER A 439 -1.36 10.42 -21.59
CA SER A 439 -0.16 9.59 -21.41
C SER A 439 1.09 10.45 -21.16
N LEU A 440 1.24 11.55 -21.88
CA LEU A 440 2.33 12.52 -21.67
C LEU A 440 2.24 13.15 -20.28
N ILE A 441 1.07 13.66 -19.89
CA ILE A 441 0.85 14.25 -18.55
C ILE A 441 1.16 13.24 -17.46
N LEU A 442 0.75 11.98 -17.63
CA LEU A 442 1.00 10.92 -16.67
C LEU A 442 2.49 10.61 -16.53
N CYS A 443 3.24 10.52 -17.66
CA CYS A 443 4.69 10.31 -17.60
C CYS A 443 5.41 11.48 -16.93
N LEU A 444 5.06 12.71 -17.25
CA LEU A 444 5.65 13.92 -16.64
C LEU A 444 5.33 14.01 -15.14
N SER A 445 4.06 13.79 -14.77
CA SER A 445 3.63 13.79 -13.36
C SER A 445 4.31 12.70 -12.56
N TYR A 446 4.46 11.50 -13.13
CA TYR A 446 5.16 10.39 -12.49
C TYR A 446 6.64 10.74 -12.27
N SER A 447 7.34 11.22 -13.30
CA SER A 447 8.77 11.56 -13.21
C SER A 447 9.01 12.70 -12.22
N PHE A 448 8.18 13.75 -12.24
CA PHE A 448 8.23 14.85 -11.27
C PHE A 448 8.02 14.34 -9.83
N SER A 449 6.94 13.58 -9.60
CA SER A 449 6.59 13.06 -8.28
C SER A 449 7.66 12.10 -7.75
N PHE A 450 8.25 11.28 -8.64
CA PHE A 450 9.34 10.39 -8.28
C PHE A 450 10.55 11.17 -7.77
N VAL A 451 11.01 12.20 -8.52
CA VAL A 451 12.15 13.03 -8.09
C VAL A 451 11.85 13.77 -6.78
N ALA A 452 10.64 14.32 -6.65
CA ALA A 452 10.25 15.01 -5.43
C ALA A 452 10.29 14.08 -4.21
N ILE A 453 9.75 12.87 -4.33
CA ILE A 453 9.75 11.88 -3.25
C ILE A 453 11.15 11.33 -2.99
N ASP A 454 11.94 11.07 -4.03
CA ASP A 454 13.33 10.59 -3.90
C ASP A 454 14.18 11.59 -3.10
N LYS A 455 14.04 12.89 -3.36
CA LYS A 455 14.70 13.95 -2.59
C LYS A 455 14.16 14.06 -1.16
N LEU A 456 12.85 13.96 -0.97
CA LEU A 456 12.24 14.05 0.36
C LEU A 456 12.61 12.86 1.24
N VAL A 457 12.53 11.66 0.72
CA VAL A 457 12.80 10.44 1.47
C VAL A 457 14.30 10.26 1.73
N GLY A 458 15.15 10.68 0.80
CA GLY A 458 16.60 10.73 0.97
C GLY A 458 17.24 9.38 1.31
N LEU A 459 16.65 8.26 0.83
CA LEU A 459 17.19 6.93 1.09
C LEU A 459 18.49 6.71 0.33
N PRO A 460 19.45 5.96 0.92
CA PRO A 460 20.67 5.61 0.22
C PRO A 460 20.35 4.85 -1.06
N GLN A 461 21.02 5.21 -2.16
CA GLN A 461 20.91 4.47 -3.40
C GLN A 461 21.81 3.24 -3.29
N PHE A 462 21.20 2.07 -3.37
CA PHE A 462 21.92 0.82 -3.35
C PHE A 462 22.12 0.32 -4.77
N THR A 463 23.38 0.13 -5.16
CA THR A 463 23.72 -0.58 -6.40
C THR A 463 23.49 -2.07 -6.15
N SER A 464 22.51 -2.65 -6.84
CA SER A 464 22.29 -4.11 -6.77
C SER A 464 23.50 -4.82 -7.38
N SER A 465 24.19 -5.66 -6.60
CA SER A 465 25.12 -6.63 -7.16
C SER A 465 24.35 -7.57 -8.09
N HIS A 466 24.77 -7.68 -9.35
CA HIS A 466 24.14 -8.52 -10.35
C HIS A 466 24.39 -10.00 -9.99
N SER A 467 23.40 -10.64 -9.34
CA SER A 467 23.39 -12.09 -9.07
C SER A 467 22.51 -12.80 -10.12
N TYR A 468 22.80 -14.05 -10.45
CA TYR A 468 21.97 -14.90 -11.31
C TYR A 468 20.51 -14.95 -10.84
N LEU A 469 20.27 -14.88 -9.54
CA LEU A 469 18.95 -14.84 -8.94
C LEU A 469 18.16 -13.58 -9.36
N THR A 470 18.86 -12.44 -9.54
CA THR A 470 18.23 -11.19 -10.02
C THR A 470 17.80 -11.27 -11.48
N TRP A 471 18.54 -11.98 -12.33
CA TRP A 471 18.15 -12.21 -13.74
C TRP A 471 16.91 -13.10 -13.86
N ALA A 472 16.82 -14.17 -13.06
CA ALA A 472 15.64 -15.03 -13.00
C ALA A 472 14.42 -14.25 -12.51
N ALA A 473 14.58 -13.39 -11.52
CA ALA A 473 13.52 -12.52 -11.03
C ALA A 473 13.09 -11.50 -12.09
N ALA A 474 14.00 -10.90 -12.82
CA ALA A 474 13.71 -9.99 -13.93
C ALA A 474 12.92 -10.71 -15.05
N ALA A 475 13.34 -11.92 -15.42
CA ALA A 475 12.63 -12.75 -16.41
C ALA A 475 11.21 -13.06 -15.93
N LEU A 476 11.02 -13.42 -14.66
CA LEU A 476 9.69 -13.67 -14.10
C LEU A 476 8.78 -12.42 -14.17
N ILE A 477 9.31 -11.23 -13.91
CA ILE A 477 8.57 -9.98 -14.04
C ILE A 477 8.11 -9.78 -15.49
N VAL A 478 9.05 -9.85 -16.44
CA VAL A 478 8.76 -9.64 -17.86
C VAL A 478 7.74 -10.64 -18.37
N VAL A 479 7.92 -11.93 -18.09
CA VAL A 479 7.00 -12.98 -18.49
C VAL A 479 5.63 -12.83 -17.81
N GLY A 480 5.62 -12.57 -16.49
CA GLY A 480 4.40 -12.42 -15.71
C GLY A 480 3.53 -11.26 -16.20
N PHE A 481 4.10 -10.06 -16.33
CA PHE A 481 3.33 -8.88 -16.77
C PHE A 481 2.95 -8.93 -18.25
N SER A 482 3.80 -9.50 -19.11
CA SER A 482 3.44 -9.74 -20.52
C SER A 482 2.28 -10.74 -20.63
N SER A 483 2.32 -11.84 -19.88
CA SER A 483 1.24 -12.84 -19.82
C SER A 483 -0.06 -12.23 -19.31
N LEU A 484 0.02 -11.41 -18.25
CA LEU A 484 -1.14 -10.69 -17.71
C LEU A 484 -1.76 -9.75 -18.76
N SER A 485 -0.94 -9.02 -19.51
CA SER A 485 -1.40 -8.16 -20.61
C SER A 485 -2.09 -8.96 -21.72
N LEU A 486 -1.57 -10.15 -22.05
CA LEU A 486 -2.18 -11.05 -23.04
C LEU A 486 -3.51 -11.64 -22.54
N ILE A 487 -3.58 -12.07 -21.28
CA ILE A 487 -4.80 -12.59 -20.64
C ILE A 487 -5.89 -11.50 -20.64
N HIS A 488 -5.55 -10.29 -20.21
CA HIS A 488 -6.48 -9.16 -20.22
C HIS A 488 -7.09 -8.92 -21.61
N ARG A 489 -6.27 -8.95 -22.65
CA ARG A 489 -6.71 -8.78 -24.03
C ARG A 489 -7.65 -9.88 -24.49
N LYS A 490 -7.38 -11.14 -24.12
CA LYS A 490 -8.15 -12.31 -24.60
C LYS A 490 -9.43 -12.52 -23.81
N ILE A 491 -9.48 -12.19 -22.52
CA ILE A 491 -10.72 -12.24 -21.72
C ILE A 491 -11.78 -11.28 -22.26
N SER A 492 -11.36 -10.12 -22.79
CA SER A 492 -12.27 -9.09 -23.33
C SER A 492 -12.74 -9.37 -24.75
N GLN A 493 -12.38 -10.49 -25.38
CA GLN A 493 -12.84 -10.85 -26.72
C GLN A 493 -14.24 -11.48 -26.68
N PRO A 494 -15.12 -11.22 -27.68
CA PRO A 494 -16.46 -11.82 -27.74
C PRO A 494 -16.43 -13.35 -27.75
N ASN A 495 -15.46 -13.96 -28.45
CA ASN A 495 -15.25 -15.41 -28.55
C ASN A 495 -13.86 -15.77 -28.01
N PRO A 496 -13.68 -15.84 -26.68
CA PRO A 496 -12.38 -16.18 -26.12
C PRO A 496 -12.05 -17.64 -26.38
N PRO A 497 -10.76 -18.00 -26.61
CA PRO A 497 -10.36 -19.39 -26.85
C PRO A 497 -10.64 -20.26 -25.62
N LEU A 498 -10.83 -21.58 -25.82
CA LEU A 498 -11.24 -22.54 -24.78
C LEU A 498 -10.35 -22.48 -23.50
N TRP A 499 -9.06 -22.26 -23.65
CA TRP A 499 -8.16 -22.17 -22.50
C TRP A 499 -8.41 -20.91 -21.65
N ILE A 500 -8.85 -19.80 -22.25
CA ILE A 500 -9.26 -18.59 -21.53
C ILE A 500 -10.56 -18.85 -20.74
N ASN A 501 -11.54 -19.57 -21.33
CA ASN A 501 -12.76 -19.92 -20.62
C ASN A 501 -12.46 -20.81 -19.40
N LYS A 502 -11.56 -21.79 -19.53
CA LYS A 502 -11.09 -22.60 -18.41
C LYS A 502 -10.40 -21.72 -17.34
N LEU A 503 -9.50 -20.84 -17.77
CA LEU A 503 -8.82 -19.91 -16.88
C LEU A 503 -9.81 -19.00 -16.13
N TYR A 504 -10.84 -18.49 -16.82
CA TYR A 504 -11.90 -17.66 -16.25
C TYR A 504 -12.63 -18.39 -15.11
N ILE A 505 -13.00 -19.66 -15.31
CA ILE A 505 -13.69 -20.49 -14.29
C ILE A 505 -12.81 -20.66 -13.06
N HIS A 506 -11.51 -20.91 -13.22
CA HIS A 506 -10.59 -21.01 -12.08
C HIS A 506 -10.36 -19.66 -11.42
N ALA A 507 -10.22 -18.60 -12.19
CA ALA A 507 -9.97 -17.25 -11.68
C ALA A 507 -11.16 -16.69 -10.88
N ILE A 508 -12.41 -16.86 -11.36
CA ILE A 508 -13.59 -16.38 -10.61
C ILE A 508 -13.71 -17.03 -9.21
N ASN A 509 -13.20 -18.28 -9.08
CA ASN A 509 -13.12 -19.01 -7.82
C ASN A 509 -11.81 -18.76 -7.05
N GLY A 510 -11.01 -17.76 -7.43
CA GLY A 510 -9.73 -17.45 -6.79
C GLY A 510 -8.75 -18.61 -6.81
N PHE A 511 -8.74 -19.41 -7.88
CA PHE A 511 -7.93 -20.64 -8.04
C PHE A 511 -8.06 -21.60 -6.85
N TYR A 512 -9.18 -21.54 -6.16
CA TYR A 512 -9.50 -22.38 -4.99
C TYR A 512 -8.54 -22.25 -3.79
N VAL A 513 -7.70 -21.21 -3.75
CA VAL A 513 -6.70 -21.01 -2.68
C VAL A 513 -7.35 -20.93 -1.31
N GLU A 514 -8.48 -20.21 -1.19
CA GLU A 514 -9.22 -20.12 0.06
C GLU A 514 -9.73 -21.49 0.52
N THR A 515 -10.28 -22.28 -0.39
CA THR A 515 -10.82 -23.62 -0.10
C THR A 515 -9.72 -24.57 0.37
N LEU A 516 -8.56 -24.55 -0.31
CA LEU A 516 -7.39 -25.38 0.05
C LEU A 516 -6.83 -25.01 1.42
N LEU A 517 -6.72 -23.71 1.71
CA LEU A 517 -6.27 -23.25 3.03
C LEU A 517 -7.27 -23.63 4.12
N ARG A 518 -8.56 -23.51 3.88
CA ARG A 518 -9.61 -23.94 4.84
C ARG A 518 -9.59 -25.44 5.10
N GLN A 519 -9.38 -26.26 4.09
CA GLN A 519 -9.27 -27.71 4.27
C GLN A 519 -8.06 -28.10 5.13
N ARG A 520 -6.92 -27.45 4.93
CA ARG A 520 -5.70 -27.74 5.69
C ARG A 520 -5.72 -27.17 7.12
N PHE A 521 -6.23 -25.95 7.30
CA PHE A 521 -6.18 -25.23 8.58
C PHE A 521 -7.54 -25.15 9.30
N GLY A 522 -8.66 -25.40 8.61
CA GLY A 522 -10.02 -25.30 9.17
C GLY A 522 -10.41 -26.40 10.15
N ASN A 523 -9.69 -27.51 10.20
CA ASN A 523 -9.89 -28.56 11.19
C ASN A 523 -9.41 -28.19 12.61
N LEU A 524 -8.66 -27.08 12.75
CA LEU A 524 -8.23 -26.58 14.05
C LEU A 524 -9.34 -25.80 14.80
N ASN A 525 -10.42 -25.40 14.13
CA ASN A 525 -11.54 -24.65 14.73
C ASN A 525 -12.81 -25.50 14.96
N ARG A 526 -12.74 -26.84 14.84
CA ARG A 526 -13.86 -27.78 15.12
C ARG A 526 -13.68 -28.53 16.43
N LYS A 527 -12.91 -28.02 17.37
CA LYS A 527 -12.88 -28.52 18.75
C LYS A 527 -13.27 -27.43 19.73
#